data_edb2eae7200fc45781a4194472aa253b
#
_entry.id   edb2eae7200fc45781a4194472aa253b
#
_cell.length_a   1.000
_cell.length_b   1.000
_cell.length_c   1.000
_cell.angle_alpha   90.00
_cell.angle_beta   90.00
_cell.angle_gamma   90.00
#
_symmetry.space_group_name_H-M   'P 1'
#
loop_
_entity.id
_entity.type
_entity.pdbx_description
1 polymer ?
#
loop_
_entity_poly.entity_id
_entity_poly.type
_entity_poly.pdbx_seq_one_letter_code
_entity_poly.pdbx_strand_id
1 'polypeptide(L)'
;MIRRGLKSARCAPSPSRGGLGWGWVSGHGVPLFFVLFVSAAFVVACTPAPEPSPSSKALSFEPCRLPSLSVEIQCARLDVPKDRAHPERGTLSLHIARLPANTRHPEADPLILLAGGPGQAASALAPFAAALIETRRQRDILLIDPRGTGRSSPLRCDALDEKNEALSDTVLTGIAPKVRQCFDQLVEQSIHPLDYGTLAFVEDIEAVRQALKLPRVNLWGGSYGTRVALEYLRRYPQHVRTLTLDGVMAPSVRITLNAWRSRDARLNALLQSCEASESCRALQPSPSAALDTLLARLTAPGLRIAFNDPRTGNAETLQLDSDMLLAALQPLLYAPDTAALLPQVLTAALNDDFAPLLALTQSFSSTLGGQMNPALHYAITCAEDAPRVSDEERETLLSELPRIGALAAQSFAACERWPVATLPDDWGTPVVNDNVPVLLLSGALDPVTPPTYAAETAQTLTKHRLITAGGIGHIVSTQACAPQLLAAFVKSANLSTLPTTCVAHLENSAPPLLWSNPLMPAP
;
A
#
# COMPACT_ATOMS: atom_id res chain seq x y z
N MET A 1 -54.15 5.08 24.80
CA MET A 1 -55.03 4.33 23.87
C MET A 1 -54.15 3.89 22.71
N ILE A 2 -53.78 2.63 22.71
CA ILE A 2 -52.87 1.99 21.75
C ILE A 2 -53.72 1.19 20.76
N ARG A 3 -53.70 1.53 19.49
CA ARG A 3 -54.21 0.65 18.43
C ARG A 3 -53.04 0.07 17.64
N ARG A 4 -52.80 -1.23 17.84
CA ARG A 4 -51.93 -2.05 16.99
C ARG A 4 -52.75 -2.49 15.76
N GLY A 5 -52.27 -2.13 14.55
CA GLY A 5 -52.78 -2.63 13.29
C GLY A 5 -52.08 -3.93 12.90
N LEU A 6 -52.79 -5.02 12.84
CA LEU A 6 -52.36 -6.29 12.25
C LEU A 6 -52.34 -6.15 10.73
N LYS A 7 -51.21 -6.35 10.10
CA LYS A 7 -51.10 -6.54 8.63
C LYS A 7 -51.21 -8.03 8.32
N SER A 8 -52.27 -8.40 7.59
CA SER A 8 -52.54 -9.75 7.08
C SER A 8 -51.53 -10.13 5.98
N ALA A 9 -50.89 -11.29 6.14
CA ALA A 9 -50.11 -11.92 5.09
C ALA A 9 -51.04 -12.61 4.08
N ARG A 10 -50.88 -12.34 2.80
CA ARG A 10 -51.57 -13.06 1.71
C ARG A 10 -50.63 -14.12 1.15
N CYS A 11 -51.05 -15.39 1.19
CA CYS A 11 -50.41 -16.48 0.45
C CYS A 11 -51.07 -16.58 -0.93
N ALA A 12 -50.29 -16.65 -2.00
CA ALA A 12 -50.74 -16.89 -3.36
C ALA A 12 -50.63 -18.40 -3.70
N PRO A 13 -51.59 -19.00 -4.40
CA PRO A 13 -51.53 -20.40 -4.78
C PRO A 13 -50.68 -20.59 -6.06
N SER A 14 -49.92 -21.68 -6.11
CA SER A 14 -49.17 -22.11 -7.29
C SER A 14 -50.07 -22.87 -8.28
N PRO A 15 -49.83 -22.77 -9.61
CA PRO A 15 -50.63 -23.47 -10.61
C PRO A 15 -50.22 -24.93 -10.77
N SER A 16 -51.18 -25.83 -10.65
CA SER A 16 -51.09 -27.25 -11.01
C SER A 16 -51.10 -27.43 -12.53
N ARG A 17 -50.11 -28.08 -13.10
CA ARG A 17 -50.21 -28.63 -14.47
C ARG A 17 -50.49 -30.11 -14.39
N GLY A 18 -51.70 -30.51 -14.84
CA GLY A 18 -52.07 -31.88 -15.15
C GLY A 18 -51.54 -32.28 -16.53
N GLY A 19 -51.06 -33.48 -16.64
CA GLY A 19 -50.71 -34.14 -17.89
C GLY A 19 -51.18 -35.59 -17.83
N LEU A 20 -52.20 -35.90 -18.59
CA LEU A 20 -52.76 -37.26 -18.82
C LEU A 20 -51.86 -38.03 -19.76
N GLY A 21 -51.46 -39.26 -19.39
CA GLY A 21 -50.85 -40.23 -20.27
C GLY A 21 -51.39 -41.63 -19.98
N TRP A 22 -52.14 -42.19 -20.94
CA TRP A 22 -52.71 -43.53 -20.88
C TRP A 22 -51.69 -44.59 -21.29
N GLY A 23 -51.68 -45.72 -20.57
CA GLY A 23 -50.97 -46.92 -20.99
C GLY A 23 -51.55 -48.16 -20.29
N TRP A 24 -52.24 -49.01 -21.04
CA TRP A 24 -52.76 -50.30 -20.62
C TRP A 24 -51.66 -51.36 -20.56
N VAL A 25 -51.64 -52.23 -19.55
CA VAL A 25 -51.44 -53.71 -19.72
C VAL A 25 -51.93 -54.44 -18.45
N SER A 26 -52.60 -55.52 -18.70
CA SER A 26 -53.31 -56.52 -17.90
C SER A 26 -52.44 -57.45 -17.06
N GLY A 27 -53.00 -58.01 -15.94
CA GLY A 27 -52.64 -59.37 -15.52
C GLY A 27 -52.53 -59.65 -14.03
N HIS A 28 -53.59 -60.21 -13.43
CA HIS A 28 -53.67 -61.25 -12.40
C HIS A 28 -53.00 -61.15 -11.03
N GLY A 29 -53.75 -61.30 -9.95
CA GLY A 29 -53.39 -61.99 -8.72
C GLY A 29 -53.63 -61.21 -7.41
N VAL A 30 -54.74 -61.56 -6.70
CA VAL A 30 -55.03 -61.13 -5.31
C VAL A 30 -54.12 -61.88 -4.33
N PRO A 31 -53.63 -61.32 -3.24
CA PRO A 31 -54.41 -61.40 -1.98
C PRO A 31 -54.36 -60.12 -1.08
N LEU A 32 -55.37 -60.05 -0.26
CA LEU A 32 -55.63 -59.07 0.78
C LEU A 32 -54.46 -58.89 1.73
N PHE A 33 -54.06 -57.66 1.91
CA PHE A 33 -53.40 -57.22 3.14
C PHE A 33 -54.02 -55.91 3.66
N PHE A 34 -54.43 -55.95 4.92
CA PHE A 34 -54.85 -54.78 5.67
C PHE A 34 -53.73 -53.74 5.74
N VAL A 35 -53.98 -52.57 5.23
CA VAL A 35 -53.08 -51.43 5.39
C VAL A 35 -53.77 -50.43 6.32
N LEU A 36 -53.21 -50.30 7.52
CA LEU A 36 -53.49 -49.22 8.45
C LEU A 36 -53.08 -47.88 7.83
N PHE A 37 -54.05 -47.01 7.60
CA PHE A 37 -53.75 -45.60 7.27
C PHE A 37 -53.30 -44.86 8.51
N VAL A 38 -51.99 -44.59 8.62
CA VAL A 38 -51.47 -43.60 9.54
C VAL A 38 -51.47 -42.26 8.83
N SER A 39 -52.40 -41.38 9.16
CA SER A 39 -52.48 -40.02 8.68
C SER A 39 -51.35 -39.21 9.32
N ALA A 40 -50.23 -39.05 8.62
CA ALA A 40 -49.17 -38.12 9.01
C ALA A 40 -49.61 -36.68 8.65
N ALA A 41 -50.00 -35.91 9.65
CA ALA A 41 -50.24 -34.48 9.51
C ALA A 41 -48.86 -33.77 9.28
N PHE A 42 -48.59 -33.36 8.06
CA PHE A 42 -47.46 -32.46 7.78
C PHE A 42 -47.79 -31.08 8.32
N VAL A 43 -47.18 -30.73 9.45
CA VAL A 43 -47.09 -29.35 9.93
C VAL A 43 -46.07 -28.64 9.04
N VAL A 44 -46.56 -27.87 8.07
CA VAL A 44 -45.70 -26.94 7.31
C VAL A 44 -45.34 -25.79 8.24
N ALA A 45 -44.15 -25.85 8.83
CA ALA A 45 -43.57 -24.72 9.51
C ALA A 45 -43.23 -23.63 8.49
N CYS A 46 -44.02 -22.54 8.49
CA CYS A 46 -43.62 -21.33 7.76
C CYS A 46 -42.40 -20.74 8.43
N THR A 47 -41.21 -20.91 7.84
CA THR A 47 -40.06 -20.11 8.19
C THR A 47 -40.32 -18.66 7.81
N PRO A 48 -40.16 -17.69 8.70
CA PRO A 48 -40.23 -16.28 8.34
C PRO A 48 -39.17 -15.99 7.27
N ALA A 49 -39.59 -15.26 6.24
CA ALA A 49 -38.66 -14.75 5.23
C ALA A 49 -37.56 -13.96 5.95
N PRO A 50 -36.31 -14.09 5.50
CA PRO A 50 -35.22 -13.29 6.08
C PRO A 50 -35.60 -11.80 5.96
N GLU A 51 -35.51 -11.09 7.09
CA GLU A 51 -35.69 -9.63 7.08
C GLU A 51 -34.74 -9.03 6.06
N PRO A 52 -35.19 -8.06 5.23
CA PRO A 52 -34.30 -7.39 4.31
C PRO A 52 -33.17 -6.75 5.10
N SER A 53 -31.94 -7.08 4.76
CA SER A 53 -30.72 -6.43 5.28
C SER A 53 -30.93 -4.91 5.33
N PRO A 54 -30.45 -4.21 6.36
CA PRO A 54 -30.66 -2.79 6.49
C PRO A 54 -30.26 -2.10 5.20
N SER A 55 -31.20 -1.39 4.60
CA SER A 55 -31.02 -0.59 3.40
C SER A 55 -29.74 0.22 3.54
N SER A 56 -28.69 -0.10 2.77
CA SER A 56 -27.46 0.68 2.73
C SER A 56 -27.88 2.10 2.31
N LYS A 57 -27.78 3.06 3.25
CA LYS A 57 -27.94 4.47 2.89
C LYS A 57 -26.96 4.74 1.77
N ALA A 58 -27.46 5.27 0.65
CA ALA A 58 -26.62 5.65 -0.47
C ALA A 58 -25.52 6.59 0.07
N LEU A 59 -24.26 6.29 -0.29
CA LEU A 59 -23.12 7.06 0.15
C LEU A 59 -23.27 8.51 -0.35
N SER A 60 -23.38 9.48 0.55
CA SER A 60 -23.48 10.90 0.19
C SER A 60 -22.15 11.59 0.37
N PHE A 61 -21.74 12.34 -0.65
CA PHE A 61 -20.56 13.18 -0.60
C PHE A 61 -20.91 14.59 -0.18
N GLU A 62 -20.10 15.15 0.73
CA GLU A 62 -20.20 16.53 1.21
C GLU A 62 -18.93 17.30 0.89
N PRO A 63 -19.00 18.63 0.68
CA PRO A 63 -17.81 19.45 0.50
C PRO A 63 -16.85 19.30 1.69
N CYS A 64 -15.56 19.19 1.39
CA CYS A 64 -14.52 19.06 2.42
C CYS A 64 -13.17 19.58 1.93
N ARG A 65 -12.20 19.69 2.86
CA ARG A 65 -10.82 20.09 2.57
C ARG A 65 -9.83 19.07 3.12
N LEU A 66 -8.79 18.80 2.34
CA LEU A 66 -7.60 18.09 2.78
C LEU A 66 -6.47 19.09 3.01
N PRO A 67 -5.64 18.90 4.06
CA PRO A 67 -4.55 19.85 4.39
C PRO A 67 -3.56 20.07 3.23
N SER A 68 -3.37 19.06 2.39
CA SER A 68 -2.46 19.09 1.24
C SER A 68 -3.02 19.74 -0.02
N LEU A 69 -4.29 20.21 -0.01
CA LEU A 69 -4.95 20.83 -1.17
C LEU A 69 -5.46 22.23 -0.83
N SER A 70 -5.22 23.18 -1.74
CA SER A 70 -5.79 24.52 -1.67
C SER A 70 -7.26 24.60 -2.14
N VAL A 71 -7.74 23.56 -2.84
CA VAL A 71 -9.08 23.49 -3.42
C VAL A 71 -10.01 22.62 -2.57
N GLU A 72 -11.30 22.94 -2.62
CA GLU A 72 -12.36 22.13 -2.01
C GLU A 72 -12.60 20.89 -2.86
N ILE A 73 -12.80 19.76 -2.18
CA ILE A 73 -13.13 18.47 -2.76
C ILE A 73 -14.41 17.93 -2.11
N GLN A 74 -14.71 16.66 -2.30
CA GLN A 74 -15.87 16.01 -1.71
C GLN A 74 -15.43 14.82 -0.86
N CYS A 75 -16.02 14.66 0.32
CA CYS A 75 -15.74 13.55 1.22
C CYS A 75 -17.01 12.79 1.59
N ALA A 76 -16.85 11.52 1.85
CA ALA A 76 -17.90 10.64 2.38
C ALA A 76 -17.33 9.72 3.46
N ARG A 77 -18.22 9.11 4.23
CA ARG A 77 -17.88 8.07 5.20
C ARG A 77 -18.72 6.81 4.94
N LEU A 78 -18.07 5.66 5.07
CA LEU A 78 -18.72 4.35 4.97
C LEU A 78 -18.32 3.51 6.18
N ASP A 79 -19.32 3.10 6.96
CA ASP A 79 -19.07 2.17 8.05
C ASP A 79 -19.00 0.74 7.52
N VAL A 80 -17.93 0.04 7.87
CA VAL A 80 -17.67 -1.35 7.48
C VAL A 80 -17.39 -2.19 8.72
N PRO A 81 -17.69 -3.50 8.71
CA PRO A 81 -17.36 -4.38 9.83
C PRO A 81 -15.84 -4.36 10.12
N LYS A 82 -15.46 -4.35 11.40
CA LYS A 82 -14.07 -4.58 11.82
C LYS A 82 -13.58 -5.92 11.30
N ASP A 83 -14.38 -6.95 11.55
CA ASP A 83 -14.19 -8.31 11.09
C ASP A 83 -15.47 -8.76 10.36
N ARG A 84 -15.35 -9.16 9.10
CA ARG A 84 -16.50 -9.59 8.29
C ARG A 84 -17.02 -10.97 8.65
N ALA A 85 -16.15 -11.81 9.24
CA ALA A 85 -16.56 -13.11 9.78
C ALA A 85 -17.32 -12.95 11.12
N HIS A 86 -17.07 -11.85 11.86
CA HIS A 86 -17.62 -11.53 13.17
C HIS A 86 -18.17 -10.10 13.21
N PRO A 87 -19.25 -9.79 12.46
CA PRO A 87 -19.79 -8.43 12.35
C PRO A 87 -20.30 -7.86 13.70
N GLU A 88 -20.60 -8.72 14.65
CA GLU A 88 -20.97 -8.33 16.02
C GLU A 88 -19.83 -7.64 16.79
N ARG A 89 -18.58 -7.74 16.34
CA ARG A 89 -17.43 -7.02 16.92
C ARG A 89 -17.46 -5.51 16.65
N GLY A 90 -18.45 -5.04 15.88
CA GLY A 90 -18.69 -3.64 15.57
C GLY A 90 -18.09 -3.21 14.25
N THR A 91 -18.16 -1.91 14.00
CA THR A 91 -17.74 -1.28 12.73
C THR A 91 -16.58 -0.32 12.94
N LEU A 92 -15.91 0.03 11.85
CA LEU A 92 -15.02 1.16 11.71
C LEU A 92 -15.47 2.03 10.53
N SER A 93 -15.15 3.32 10.57
CA SER A 93 -15.58 4.28 9.57
C SER A 93 -14.46 4.56 8.58
N LEU A 94 -14.68 4.24 7.31
CA LEU A 94 -13.77 4.58 6.20
C LEU A 94 -14.00 6.02 5.76
N HIS A 95 -12.93 6.72 5.48
CA HIS A 95 -12.92 8.03 4.83
C HIS A 95 -12.65 7.88 3.34
N ILE A 96 -13.52 8.46 2.52
CA ILE A 96 -13.42 8.45 1.06
C ILE A 96 -13.39 9.91 0.61
N ALA A 97 -12.29 10.33 -0.01
CA ALA A 97 -12.19 11.63 -0.66
C ALA A 97 -12.36 11.46 -2.17
N ARG A 98 -13.15 12.33 -2.78
CA ARG A 98 -13.40 12.37 -4.22
C ARG A 98 -12.93 13.70 -4.79
N LEU A 99 -12.01 13.64 -5.75
CA LEU A 99 -11.70 14.75 -6.64
C LEU A 99 -12.62 14.61 -7.87
N PRO A 100 -13.66 15.47 -7.99
CA PRO A 100 -14.61 15.35 -9.09
C PRO A 100 -13.96 15.54 -10.46
N ALA A 101 -14.53 14.87 -11.46
CA ALA A 101 -14.21 15.14 -12.85
C ALA A 101 -14.56 16.59 -13.24
N ASN A 102 -13.82 17.12 -14.20
CA ASN A 102 -14.05 18.48 -14.73
C ASN A 102 -15.16 18.51 -15.80
N THR A 103 -16.16 17.64 -15.68
CA THR A 103 -17.31 17.53 -16.59
C THR A 103 -18.59 17.30 -15.80
N ARG A 104 -19.73 17.70 -16.38
CA ARG A 104 -21.05 17.44 -15.80
C ARG A 104 -21.51 15.98 -15.99
N HIS A 105 -20.89 15.25 -16.90
CA HIS A 105 -21.21 13.86 -17.22
C HIS A 105 -19.94 13.01 -17.12
N PRO A 106 -19.49 12.68 -15.89
CA PRO A 106 -18.34 11.83 -15.71
C PRO A 106 -18.61 10.41 -16.18
N GLU A 107 -17.54 9.74 -16.62
CA GLU A 107 -17.56 8.30 -16.88
C GLU A 107 -17.88 7.54 -15.58
N ALA A 108 -18.58 6.43 -15.72
CA ALA A 108 -19.04 5.62 -14.57
C ALA A 108 -17.95 4.75 -13.94
N ASP A 109 -16.71 4.84 -14.42
CA ASP A 109 -15.54 4.07 -14.00
C ASP A 109 -14.43 5.00 -13.45
N PRO A 110 -14.53 5.45 -12.21
CA PRO A 110 -13.54 6.34 -11.58
C PRO A 110 -12.16 5.67 -11.48
N LEU A 111 -11.12 6.48 -11.28
CA LEU A 111 -9.80 6.01 -10.91
C LEU A 111 -9.69 5.97 -9.38
N ILE A 112 -9.36 4.82 -8.80
CA ILE A 112 -9.04 4.68 -7.37
C ILE A 112 -7.53 4.64 -7.21
N LEU A 113 -6.97 5.49 -6.35
CA LEU A 113 -5.56 5.47 -6.00
C LEU A 113 -5.35 4.71 -4.69
N LEU A 114 -4.51 3.68 -4.75
CA LEU A 114 -4.16 2.83 -3.62
C LEU A 114 -2.76 3.19 -3.13
N ALA A 115 -2.69 3.71 -1.92
CA ALA A 115 -1.44 4.21 -1.32
C ALA A 115 -0.49 3.09 -0.89
N GLY A 116 0.76 3.47 -0.71
CA GLY A 116 1.87 2.58 -0.35
C GLY A 116 2.09 2.39 1.15
N GLY A 117 3.31 2.07 1.49
CA GLY A 117 3.80 1.86 2.86
C GLY A 117 4.12 0.41 3.15
N PRO A 118 3.25 -0.42 3.77
CA PRO A 118 1.88 -0.12 4.25
C PRO A 118 1.83 1.00 5.29
N GLY A 119 0.65 1.62 5.43
CA GLY A 119 0.41 2.65 6.44
C GLY A 119 0.18 4.07 5.88
N GLN A 120 0.39 4.31 4.58
CA GLN A 120 0.10 5.61 3.98
C GLN A 120 -1.42 5.80 3.79
N ALA A 121 -1.93 6.96 4.21
CA ALA A 121 -3.29 7.35 3.90
C ALA A 121 -3.43 7.69 2.41
N ALA A 122 -4.49 7.22 1.75
CA ALA A 122 -4.72 7.55 0.33
C ALA A 122 -4.99 9.05 0.15
N SER A 123 -5.59 9.72 1.14
CA SER A 123 -5.77 11.17 1.15
C SER A 123 -4.45 11.96 1.07
N ALA A 124 -3.32 11.35 1.44
CA ALA A 124 -1.99 11.94 1.25
C ALA A 124 -1.59 12.02 -0.23
N LEU A 125 -2.18 11.20 -1.11
CA LEU A 125 -1.98 11.25 -2.56
C LEU A 125 -2.80 12.36 -3.25
N ALA A 126 -3.52 13.19 -2.49
CA ALA A 126 -4.37 14.22 -3.06
C ALA A 126 -3.64 15.24 -3.97
N PRO A 127 -2.40 15.68 -3.70
CA PRO A 127 -1.64 16.50 -4.65
C PRO A 127 -1.37 15.78 -5.97
N PHE A 128 -1.00 14.49 -5.92
CA PHE A 128 -0.84 13.66 -7.13
C PHE A 128 -2.17 13.52 -7.88
N ALA A 129 -3.26 13.18 -7.19
CA ALA A 129 -4.60 13.12 -7.78
C ALA A 129 -5.01 14.44 -8.44
N ALA A 130 -4.69 15.57 -7.83
CA ALA A 130 -4.96 16.90 -8.38
C ALA A 130 -4.14 17.17 -9.65
N ALA A 131 -2.89 16.70 -9.71
CA ALA A 131 -2.02 16.81 -10.87
C ALA A 131 -2.46 15.94 -12.05
N LEU A 132 -3.28 14.91 -11.86
CA LEU A 132 -3.84 14.07 -12.92
C LEU A 132 -4.99 14.79 -13.68
N ILE A 133 -4.71 15.98 -14.20
CA ILE A 133 -5.69 16.87 -14.86
C ILE A 133 -6.37 16.17 -16.05
N GLU A 134 -5.60 15.44 -16.87
CA GLU A 134 -6.13 14.76 -18.05
C GLU A 134 -7.10 13.61 -17.69
N THR A 135 -6.83 12.86 -16.62
CA THR A 135 -7.76 11.86 -16.09
C THR A 135 -9.04 12.53 -15.60
N ARG A 136 -8.90 13.62 -14.84
CA ARG A 136 -10.02 14.38 -14.28
C ARG A 136 -10.88 15.11 -15.32
N ARG A 137 -10.46 15.21 -16.56
CA ARG A 137 -11.34 15.73 -17.63
C ARG A 137 -12.62 14.91 -17.76
N GLN A 138 -12.58 13.61 -17.48
CA GLN A 138 -13.72 12.70 -17.73
C GLN A 138 -14.05 11.78 -16.54
N ARG A 139 -13.16 11.59 -15.56
CA ARG A 139 -13.34 10.63 -14.45
C ARG A 139 -13.09 11.25 -13.11
N ASP A 140 -13.91 10.86 -12.15
CA ASP A 140 -13.62 11.12 -10.75
C ASP A 140 -12.36 10.36 -10.31
N ILE A 141 -11.61 10.92 -9.38
CA ILE A 141 -10.55 10.21 -8.67
C ILE A 141 -10.97 9.99 -7.23
N LEU A 142 -10.91 8.75 -6.77
CA LEU A 142 -11.26 8.35 -5.42
C LEU A 142 -9.99 8.01 -4.62
N LEU A 143 -9.93 8.53 -3.41
CA LEU A 143 -8.91 8.26 -2.41
C LEU A 143 -9.61 7.62 -1.22
N ILE A 144 -9.41 6.32 -1.02
CA ILE A 144 -9.99 5.56 0.10
C ILE A 144 -8.86 5.36 1.10
N ASP A 145 -8.90 6.08 2.21
CA ASP A 145 -7.93 5.88 3.28
C ASP A 145 -8.03 4.43 3.77
N PRO A 146 -6.95 3.63 3.75
CA PRO A 146 -6.97 2.30 4.35
C PRO A 146 -7.43 2.37 5.81
N ARG A 147 -8.17 1.35 6.25
CA ARG A 147 -8.52 1.20 7.66
C ARG A 147 -7.27 1.36 8.54
N GLY A 148 -7.36 2.12 9.61
CA GLY A 148 -6.22 2.40 10.48
C GLY A 148 -5.33 3.56 10.05
N THR A 149 -5.64 4.27 8.94
CA THR A 149 -4.86 5.43 8.47
C THR A 149 -5.70 6.68 8.32
N GLY A 150 -5.06 7.82 8.16
CA GLY A 150 -5.66 9.09 7.78
C GLY A 150 -6.88 9.44 8.62
N ARG A 151 -8.06 9.43 7.98
CA ARG A 151 -9.36 9.65 8.66
C ARG A 151 -10.21 8.39 8.73
N SER A 152 -9.66 7.22 8.36
CA SER A 152 -10.31 5.89 8.42
C SER A 152 -9.99 5.19 9.73
N SER A 153 -10.54 5.68 10.85
CA SER A 153 -10.33 5.11 12.19
C SER A 153 -8.85 4.82 12.48
N PRO A 154 -7.97 5.86 12.45
CA PRO A 154 -6.53 5.69 12.50
C PRO A 154 -6.09 4.98 13.77
N LEU A 155 -5.16 4.02 13.62
CA LEU A 155 -4.45 3.42 14.74
C LEU A 155 -3.56 4.47 15.39
N ARG A 156 -3.55 4.51 16.71
CA ARG A 156 -2.75 5.46 17.48
C ARG A 156 -1.90 4.73 18.50
N CYS A 157 -0.60 5.03 18.44
CA CYS A 157 0.38 4.51 19.36
C CYS A 157 1.32 5.64 19.76
N ASP A 158 1.23 6.09 20.99
CA ASP A 158 2.06 7.20 21.49
C ASP A 158 3.55 6.92 21.37
N ALA A 159 3.95 5.63 21.53
CA ALA A 159 5.33 5.19 21.40
C ALA A 159 5.91 5.32 19.97
N LEU A 160 5.03 5.42 18.96
CA LEU A 160 5.40 5.53 17.53
C LEU A 160 4.99 6.89 16.92
N ASP A 161 4.43 7.81 17.72
CA ASP A 161 4.01 9.13 17.23
C ASP A 161 5.21 10.10 17.28
N GLU A 162 5.87 10.31 16.15
CA GLU A 162 7.06 11.16 16.00
C GLU A 162 6.84 12.63 16.36
N LYS A 163 5.57 13.06 16.56
CA LYS A 163 5.26 14.48 16.83
C LYS A 163 5.75 14.97 18.18
N ASN A 164 6.06 14.07 19.10
CA ASN A 164 6.42 14.39 20.48
C ASN A 164 7.88 14.14 20.82
N GLU A 165 8.70 13.63 19.91
CA GLU A 165 10.08 13.29 20.21
C GLU A 165 11.07 14.24 19.51
N ALA A 166 12.05 14.75 20.28
CA ALA A 166 13.28 15.30 19.71
C ALA A 166 13.97 14.21 18.87
N LEU A 167 14.63 14.60 17.78
CA LEU A 167 15.33 13.68 16.88
C LEU A 167 16.25 12.68 17.64
N SER A 168 16.66 13.05 18.86
CA SER A 168 17.52 12.28 19.75
C SER A 168 16.87 11.05 20.38
N ASP A 169 15.57 11.06 20.70
CA ASP A 169 14.96 10.01 21.55
C ASP A 169 14.44 8.82 20.73
N THR A 170 13.99 9.05 19.51
CA THR A 170 13.42 8.02 18.64
C THR A 170 14.46 6.99 18.19
N VAL A 171 15.70 7.39 18.09
CA VAL A 171 16.76 6.58 17.49
C VAL A 171 17.59 5.84 18.53
N LEU A 172 17.70 6.37 19.76
CA LEU A 172 18.55 5.80 20.80
C LEU A 172 18.06 4.48 21.42
N THR A 173 16.76 4.19 21.36
CA THR A 173 16.19 2.99 22.02
C THR A 173 15.92 1.83 21.07
N GLY A 174 16.17 2.00 19.78
CA GLY A 174 15.79 1.03 18.74
C GLY A 174 14.28 0.97 18.52
N ILE A 175 13.84 0.53 17.35
CA ILE A 175 12.43 0.51 16.98
C ILE A 175 11.64 -0.63 17.66
N ALA A 176 12.30 -1.77 17.94
CA ALA A 176 11.61 -2.96 18.43
C ALA A 176 10.91 -2.78 19.78
N PRO A 177 11.50 -2.12 20.81
CA PRO A 177 10.79 -1.83 22.05
C PRO A 177 9.54 -0.96 21.86
N LYS A 178 9.62 0.07 21.01
CA LYS A 178 8.52 0.99 20.71
C LYS A 178 7.37 0.27 20.00
N VAL A 179 7.68 -0.63 19.08
CA VAL A 179 6.68 -1.44 18.37
C VAL A 179 5.98 -2.42 19.31
N ARG A 180 6.72 -3.02 20.24
CA ARG A 180 6.11 -3.87 21.31
C ARG A 180 5.19 -3.06 22.22
N GLN A 181 5.62 -1.88 22.65
CA GLN A 181 4.78 -0.98 23.46
C GLN A 181 3.52 -0.55 22.69
N CYS A 182 3.64 -0.26 21.39
CA CYS A 182 2.49 0.03 20.53
C CYS A 182 1.50 -1.14 20.51
N PHE A 183 1.98 -2.37 20.34
CA PHE A 183 1.11 -3.55 20.38
C PHE A 183 0.36 -3.63 21.73
N ASP A 184 1.04 -3.45 22.85
CA ASP A 184 0.42 -3.48 24.18
C ASP A 184 -0.66 -2.39 24.31
N GLN A 185 -0.41 -1.16 23.85
CA GLN A 185 -1.39 -0.07 23.82
C GLN A 185 -2.64 -0.40 22.96
N LEU A 186 -2.47 -1.02 21.80
CA LEU A 186 -3.60 -1.42 20.95
C LEU A 186 -4.47 -2.47 21.67
N VAL A 187 -3.85 -3.45 22.31
CA VAL A 187 -4.56 -4.49 23.07
C VAL A 187 -5.32 -3.88 24.26
N GLU A 188 -4.73 -2.97 25.02
CA GLU A 188 -5.38 -2.24 26.11
C GLU A 188 -6.60 -1.44 25.63
N GLN A 189 -6.55 -0.88 24.42
CA GLN A 189 -7.66 -0.18 23.78
C GLN A 189 -8.71 -1.13 23.17
N SER A 190 -8.58 -2.44 23.35
CA SER A 190 -9.44 -3.47 22.72
C SER A 190 -9.42 -3.39 21.18
N ILE A 191 -8.32 -2.95 20.61
CA ILE A 191 -8.07 -2.96 19.17
C ILE A 191 -7.36 -4.26 18.82
N HIS A 192 -7.91 -4.99 17.86
CA HIS A 192 -7.34 -6.24 17.38
C HIS A 192 -6.51 -5.97 16.11
N PRO A 193 -5.17 -6.10 16.14
CA PRO A 193 -4.35 -5.72 14.99
C PRO A 193 -4.67 -6.47 13.69
N LEU A 194 -5.12 -7.75 13.78
CA LEU A 194 -5.51 -8.55 12.60
C LEU A 194 -6.75 -8.03 11.87
N ASP A 195 -7.52 -7.12 12.46
CA ASP A 195 -8.65 -6.47 11.78
C ASP A 195 -8.17 -5.48 10.69
N TYR A 196 -6.86 -5.21 10.62
CA TYR A 196 -6.26 -4.15 9.77
C TYR A 196 -5.36 -4.69 8.65
N GLY A 197 -5.52 -5.95 8.26
CA GLY A 197 -4.71 -6.59 7.22
C GLY A 197 -5.06 -6.15 5.79
N THR A 198 -4.19 -6.55 4.84
CA THR A 198 -4.33 -6.26 3.41
C THR A 198 -5.67 -6.72 2.85
N LEU A 199 -6.10 -7.95 3.17
CA LEU A 199 -7.35 -8.51 2.65
C LEU A 199 -8.58 -7.79 3.19
N ALA A 200 -8.55 -7.35 4.44
CA ALA A 200 -9.63 -6.56 5.02
C ALA A 200 -9.80 -5.23 4.28
N PHE A 201 -8.70 -4.60 3.84
CA PHE A 201 -8.76 -3.39 3.03
C PHE A 201 -9.21 -3.67 1.58
N VAL A 202 -8.83 -4.79 0.98
CA VAL A 202 -9.36 -5.22 -0.34
C VAL A 202 -10.88 -5.33 -0.30
N GLU A 203 -11.43 -5.94 0.74
CA GLU A 203 -12.88 -6.02 0.96
C GLU A 203 -13.53 -4.64 1.22
N ASP A 204 -12.80 -3.70 1.82
CA ASP A 204 -13.27 -2.34 2.01
C ASP A 204 -13.41 -1.59 0.68
N ILE A 205 -12.45 -1.76 -0.23
CA ILE A 205 -12.51 -1.19 -1.59
C ILE A 205 -13.75 -1.71 -2.33
N GLU A 206 -14.03 -3.03 -2.22
CA GLU A 206 -15.21 -3.62 -2.83
C GLU A 206 -16.50 -3.09 -2.19
N ALA A 207 -16.55 -2.92 -0.87
CA ALA A 207 -17.69 -2.33 -0.18
C ALA A 207 -17.96 -0.88 -0.65
N VAL A 208 -16.91 -0.08 -0.84
CA VAL A 208 -17.03 1.29 -1.40
C VAL A 208 -17.54 1.25 -2.83
N ARG A 209 -17.00 0.36 -3.68
CA ARG A 209 -17.49 0.18 -5.06
C ARG A 209 -18.99 -0.14 -5.09
N GLN A 210 -19.44 -1.07 -4.24
CA GLN A 210 -20.86 -1.47 -4.13
C GLN A 210 -21.72 -0.32 -3.61
N ALA A 211 -21.29 0.38 -2.56
CA ALA A 211 -22.03 1.52 -1.98
C ALA A 211 -22.21 2.66 -3.00
N LEU A 212 -21.22 2.85 -3.89
CA LEU A 212 -21.28 3.82 -5.00
C LEU A 212 -21.94 3.26 -6.25
N LYS A 213 -22.35 1.98 -6.26
CA LYS A 213 -22.97 1.28 -7.40
C LYS A 213 -22.13 1.36 -8.68
N LEU A 214 -20.80 1.34 -8.53
CA LEU A 214 -19.89 1.40 -9.68
C LEU A 214 -19.82 0.02 -10.36
N PRO A 215 -20.05 -0.08 -11.67
CA PRO A 215 -19.97 -1.36 -12.37
C PRO A 215 -18.52 -1.88 -12.41
N ARG A 216 -17.58 -1.01 -12.70
CA ARG A 216 -16.13 -1.27 -12.72
C ARG A 216 -15.37 -0.04 -12.28
N VAL A 217 -14.09 -0.24 -11.92
CA VAL A 217 -13.16 0.82 -11.52
C VAL A 217 -11.85 0.70 -12.28
N ASN A 218 -11.14 1.81 -12.41
CA ASN A 218 -9.73 1.82 -12.79
C ASN A 218 -8.90 1.88 -11.50
N LEU A 219 -7.85 1.08 -11.39
CA LEU A 219 -6.98 1.06 -10.22
C LEU A 219 -5.60 1.56 -10.58
N TRP A 220 -5.04 2.38 -9.72
CA TRP A 220 -3.61 2.67 -9.65
C TRP A 220 -3.13 2.28 -8.25
N GLY A 221 -2.14 1.41 -8.18
CA GLY A 221 -1.47 1.07 -6.93
C GLY A 221 -0.02 1.53 -6.98
N GLY A 222 0.45 2.20 -5.91
CA GLY A 222 1.85 2.58 -5.74
C GLY A 222 2.52 1.78 -4.62
N SER A 223 3.71 1.20 -4.87
CA SER A 223 4.46 0.47 -3.84
C SER A 223 3.63 -0.67 -3.21
N TYR A 224 3.45 -0.71 -1.89
CA TYR A 224 2.54 -1.65 -1.23
C TYR A 224 1.11 -1.61 -1.81
N GLY A 225 0.64 -0.46 -2.30
CA GLY A 225 -0.65 -0.36 -2.99
C GLY A 225 -0.77 -1.26 -4.21
N THR A 226 0.34 -1.69 -4.82
CA THR A 226 0.34 -2.69 -5.90
C THR A 226 -0.02 -4.09 -5.41
N ARG A 227 0.39 -4.48 -4.18
CA ARG A 227 -0.07 -5.72 -3.52
C ARG A 227 -1.59 -5.68 -3.31
N VAL A 228 -2.13 -4.56 -2.77
CA VAL A 228 -3.57 -4.37 -2.60
C VAL A 228 -4.31 -4.49 -3.93
N ALA A 229 -3.78 -3.84 -4.98
CA ALA A 229 -4.35 -3.86 -6.33
C ALA A 229 -4.34 -5.26 -6.97
N LEU A 230 -3.26 -6.00 -6.80
CA LEU A 230 -3.13 -7.38 -7.28
C LEU A 230 -4.08 -8.32 -6.53
N GLU A 231 -4.22 -8.18 -5.21
CA GLU A 231 -5.16 -8.97 -4.42
C GLU A 231 -6.62 -8.60 -4.74
N TYR A 232 -6.91 -7.33 -5.06
CA TYR A 232 -8.23 -6.95 -5.57
C TYR A 232 -8.49 -7.55 -6.96
N LEU A 233 -7.51 -7.52 -7.87
CA LEU A 233 -7.62 -8.16 -9.19
C LEU A 233 -7.84 -9.68 -9.08
N ARG A 234 -7.16 -10.36 -8.15
CA ARG A 234 -7.32 -11.80 -7.89
C ARG A 234 -8.77 -12.14 -7.50
N ARG A 235 -9.36 -11.34 -6.62
CA ARG A 235 -10.70 -11.60 -6.04
C ARG A 235 -11.85 -11.06 -6.87
N TYR A 236 -11.65 -9.92 -7.53
CA TYR A 236 -12.69 -9.17 -8.22
C TYR A 236 -12.32 -8.77 -9.66
N PRO A 237 -11.75 -9.66 -10.50
CA PRO A 237 -11.27 -9.31 -11.84
C PRO A 237 -12.36 -8.70 -12.73
N GLN A 238 -13.62 -9.10 -12.55
CA GLN A 238 -14.77 -8.59 -13.31
C GLN A 238 -15.11 -7.11 -13.00
N HIS A 239 -14.65 -6.61 -11.86
CA HIS A 239 -14.89 -5.22 -11.42
C HIS A 239 -13.73 -4.27 -11.77
N VAL A 240 -12.63 -4.79 -12.32
CA VAL A 240 -11.49 -3.98 -12.76
C VAL A 240 -11.60 -3.72 -14.26
N ARG A 241 -11.48 -2.43 -14.66
CA ARG A 241 -11.41 -2.04 -16.06
C ARG A 241 -9.97 -1.89 -16.55
N THR A 242 -9.13 -1.21 -15.80
CA THR A 242 -7.69 -1.07 -16.03
C THR A 242 -6.94 -1.16 -14.71
N LEU A 243 -5.72 -1.67 -14.75
CA LEU A 243 -4.84 -1.71 -13.59
C LEU A 243 -3.48 -1.09 -13.95
N THR A 244 -3.06 -0.09 -13.17
CA THR A 244 -1.69 0.45 -13.19
C THR A 244 -0.98 0.08 -11.91
N LEU A 245 0.17 -0.55 -12.03
CA LEU A 245 1.06 -0.94 -10.93
C LEU A 245 2.34 -0.12 -11.04
N ASP A 246 2.66 0.69 -10.03
CA ASP A 246 3.79 1.61 -10.03
C ASP A 246 4.71 1.36 -8.82
N GLY A 247 5.98 1.09 -9.06
CA GLY A 247 6.86 0.59 -8.01
C GLY A 247 6.34 -0.77 -7.51
N VAL A 248 6.40 -1.76 -8.40
CA VAL A 248 5.65 -3.02 -8.27
C VAL A 248 6.20 -3.90 -7.16
N MET A 249 5.36 -4.24 -6.21
CA MET A 249 5.63 -5.27 -5.20
C MET A 249 5.07 -6.61 -5.72
N ALA A 250 5.96 -7.51 -6.13
CA ALA A 250 5.55 -8.84 -6.57
C ALA A 250 4.84 -9.61 -5.44
N PRO A 251 3.90 -10.50 -5.75
CA PRO A 251 3.20 -11.30 -4.72
C PRO A 251 4.13 -12.10 -3.80
N SER A 252 5.28 -12.57 -4.33
CA SER A 252 6.31 -13.31 -3.60
C SER A 252 7.03 -12.48 -2.52
N VAL A 253 7.02 -11.15 -2.64
CA VAL A 253 7.78 -10.24 -1.77
C VAL A 253 7.28 -10.32 -0.32
N ARG A 254 8.23 -10.42 0.59
CA ARG A 254 8.04 -10.28 2.05
C ARG A 254 8.81 -9.01 2.48
N ILE A 255 8.07 -7.98 2.89
CA ILE A 255 8.64 -6.65 3.16
C ILE A 255 9.80 -6.74 4.14
N THR A 256 9.64 -7.47 5.25
CA THR A 256 10.65 -7.64 6.30
C THR A 256 11.95 -8.28 5.83
N LEU A 257 11.93 -9.02 4.73
CA LEU A 257 13.10 -9.66 4.13
C LEU A 257 13.64 -8.87 2.93
N ASN A 258 12.76 -8.65 1.94
CA ASN A 258 13.19 -8.21 0.62
C ASN A 258 13.55 -6.71 0.57
N ALA A 259 12.91 -5.87 1.41
CA ALA A 259 13.20 -4.44 1.41
C ALA A 259 14.66 -4.14 1.83
N TRP A 260 15.22 -4.92 2.76
CA TRP A 260 16.61 -4.73 3.20
C TRP A 260 17.60 -5.10 2.10
N ARG A 261 17.40 -6.24 1.42
CA ARG A 261 18.23 -6.62 0.27
C ARG A 261 18.22 -5.57 -0.84
N SER A 262 17.04 -5.07 -1.19
CA SER A 262 16.90 -4.08 -2.26
C SER A 262 17.58 -2.75 -1.92
N ARG A 263 17.43 -2.29 -0.68
CA ARG A 263 18.08 -1.05 -0.19
C ARG A 263 19.58 -1.15 -0.16
N ASP A 264 20.12 -2.26 0.35
CA ASP A 264 21.59 -2.48 0.38
C ASP A 264 22.15 -2.55 -1.04
N ALA A 265 21.51 -3.32 -1.92
CA ALA A 265 21.91 -3.42 -3.32
C ALA A 265 21.90 -2.04 -4.01
N ARG A 266 20.88 -1.20 -3.75
CA ARG A 266 20.80 0.14 -4.33
C ARG A 266 21.86 1.09 -3.77
N LEU A 267 22.13 1.05 -2.46
CA LEU A 267 23.19 1.83 -1.84
C LEU A 267 24.54 1.46 -2.46
N ASN A 268 24.87 0.17 -2.52
CA ASN A 268 26.12 -0.32 -3.09
C ASN A 268 26.25 0.06 -4.58
N ALA A 269 25.17 -0.06 -5.38
CA ALA A 269 25.20 0.36 -6.78
C ALA A 269 25.46 1.87 -6.95
N LEU A 270 24.90 2.71 -6.07
CA LEU A 270 25.15 4.15 -6.08
C LEU A 270 26.62 4.47 -5.77
N LEU A 271 27.17 3.87 -4.72
CA LEU A 271 28.58 4.08 -4.34
C LEU A 271 29.52 3.63 -5.47
N GLN A 272 29.28 2.47 -6.07
CA GLN A 272 30.05 1.97 -7.23
C GLN A 272 29.90 2.89 -8.46
N SER A 273 28.71 3.42 -8.72
CA SER A 273 28.51 4.39 -9.81
C SER A 273 29.33 5.66 -9.60
N CYS A 274 29.46 6.12 -8.37
CA CYS A 274 30.32 7.25 -8.03
C CYS A 274 31.80 6.91 -8.27
N GLU A 275 32.25 5.75 -7.83
CA GLU A 275 33.63 5.27 -8.04
C GLU A 275 33.96 5.11 -9.54
N ALA A 276 32.99 4.79 -10.37
CA ALA A 276 33.12 4.71 -11.83
C ALA A 276 33.12 6.07 -12.54
N SER A 277 32.52 7.11 -11.93
CA SER A 277 32.41 8.45 -12.50
C SER A 277 33.62 9.30 -12.17
N GLU A 278 34.29 9.89 -13.17
CA GLU A 278 35.44 10.78 -12.97
C GLU A 278 35.07 12.00 -12.13
N SER A 279 33.97 12.66 -12.43
CA SER A 279 33.49 13.83 -11.70
C SER A 279 33.14 13.52 -10.23
N CYS A 280 32.57 12.35 -9.95
CA CYS A 280 32.26 11.95 -8.60
C CYS A 280 33.53 11.57 -7.83
N ARG A 281 34.46 10.84 -8.46
CA ARG A 281 35.76 10.51 -7.83
C ARG A 281 36.58 11.75 -7.46
N ALA A 282 36.47 12.82 -8.23
CA ALA A 282 37.16 14.08 -7.91
C ALA A 282 36.66 14.68 -6.59
N LEU A 283 35.41 14.45 -6.22
CA LEU A 283 34.81 14.90 -4.96
C LEU A 283 35.01 13.90 -3.81
N GLN A 284 34.82 12.63 -4.09
CA GLN A 284 34.93 11.52 -3.15
C GLN A 284 35.58 10.32 -3.85
N PRO A 285 36.90 10.14 -3.70
CA PRO A 285 37.65 9.09 -4.41
C PRO A 285 37.15 7.67 -4.12
N SER A 286 36.67 7.40 -2.91
CA SER A 286 36.14 6.11 -2.48
C SER A 286 34.96 6.29 -1.52
N PRO A 287 33.73 6.51 -2.04
CA PRO A 287 32.57 6.71 -1.19
C PRO A 287 32.22 5.46 -0.37
N SER A 288 32.53 4.25 -0.85
CA SER A 288 32.35 3.03 -0.07
C SER A 288 33.27 3.03 1.18
N ALA A 289 34.54 3.34 1.01
CA ALA A 289 35.49 3.44 2.14
C ALA A 289 35.14 4.60 3.07
N ALA A 290 34.60 5.70 2.54
CA ALA A 290 34.11 6.83 3.33
C ALA A 290 32.98 6.41 4.26
N LEU A 291 32.00 5.66 3.73
CA LEU A 291 30.92 5.13 4.54
C LEU A 291 31.44 4.16 5.60
N ASP A 292 32.32 3.23 5.26
CA ASP A 292 32.88 2.26 6.21
C ASP A 292 33.67 2.96 7.33
N THR A 293 34.41 4.02 7.00
CA THR A 293 35.14 4.85 7.98
C THR A 293 34.16 5.54 8.93
N LEU A 294 33.08 6.13 8.41
CA LEU A 294 32.03 6.76 9.23
C LEU A 294 31.35 5.75 10.15
N LEU A 295 30.99 4.59 9.65
CA LEU A 295 30.38 3.53 10.45
C LEU A 295 31.30 3.06 11.58
N ALA A 296 32.60 2.90 11.30
CA ALA A 296 33.61 2.55 12.32
C ALA A 296 33.75 3.65 13.38
N ARG A 297 33.73 4.94 13.00
CA ARG A 297 33.78 6.08 13.94
C ARG A 297 32.53 6.18 14.81
N LEU A 298 31.39 5.75 14.30
CA LEU A 298 30.08 5.84 14.93
C LEU A 298 29.69 4.56 15.70
N THR A 299 30.62 3.63 15.92
CA THR A 299 30.35 2.48 16.80
C THR A 299 29.96 2.95 18.21
N ALA A 300 29.13 2.14 18.89
CA ALA A 300 28.61 2.49 20.21
C ALA A 300 29.71 2.97 21.18
N PRO A 301 29.50 4.08 21.92
CA PRO A 301 28.25 4.82 22.10
C PRO A 301 27.92 5.87 21.02
N GLY A 302 28.66 5.92 19.88
CA GLY A 302 28.52 6.92 18.84
C GLY A 302 29.14 8.28 19.17
N LEU A 303 28.83 9.30 18.34
CA LEU A 303 29.29 10.67 18.49
C LEU A 303 28.19 11.61 18.96
N ARG A 304 28.53 12.50 19.86
CA ARG A 304 27.63 13.59 20.24
C ARG A 304 27.82 14.76 19.28
N ILE A 305 26.75 15.07 18.51
CA ILE A 305 26.77 16.10 17.49
C ILE A 305 25.91 17.27 17.93
N ALA A 306 26.50 18.48 17.95
CA ALA A 306 25.76 19.71 18.13
C ALA A 306 25.37 20.26 16.76
N PHE A 307 24.12 20.64 16.58
CA PHE A 307 23.59 21.21 15.34
C PHE A 307 22.46 22.22 15.63
N ASN A 308 22.16 23.07 14.65
CA ASN A 308 20.95 23.89 14.70
C ASN A 308 19.85 23.18 13.91
N ASP A 309 18.69 22.94 14.55
CA ASP A 309 17.51 22.38 13.86
C ASP A 309 17.14 23.31 12.69
N PRO A 310 17.18 22.81 11.43
CA PRO A 310 16.94 23.66 10.26
C PRO A 310 15.52 24.22 10.17
N ARG A 311 14.55 23.70 10.96
CA ARG A 311 13.18 24.21 11.00
C ARG A 311 12.98 25.31 12.02
N THR A 312 13.62 25.18 13.17
CA THR A 312 13.41 26.08 14.32
C THR A 312 14.58 27.04 14.54
N GLY A 313 15.77 26.71 14.02
CA GLY A 313 17.03 27.43 14.28
C GLY A 313 17.60 27.18 15.69
N ASN A 314 16.93 26.37 16.51
CA ASN A 314 17.41 26.09 17.87
C ASN A 314 18.67 25.21 17.86
N ALA A 315 19.56 25.47 18.80
CA ALA A 315 20.71 24.60 19.04
C ALA A 315 20.25 23.31 19.74
N GLU A 316 20.53 22.17 19.12
CA GLU A 316 20.19 20.85 19.61
C GLU A 316 21.44 19.95 19.65
N THR A 317 21.34 18.83 20.34
CA THR A 317 22.42 17.85 20.42
C THR A 317 21.83 16.47 20.13
N LEU A 318 22.46 15.73 19.21
CA LEU A 318 22.11 14.39 18.82
C LEU A 318 23.24 13.43 19.18
N GLN A 319 22.92 12.27 19.76
CA GLN A 319 23.82 11.14 19.85
C GLN A 319 23.67 10.32 18.58
N LEU A 320 24.64 10.39 17.65
CA LEU A 320 24.62 9.69 16.37
C LEU A 320 25.47 8.43 16.46
N ASP A 321 24.84 7.27 16.19
CA ASP A 321 25.54 6.00 16.03
C ASP A 321 25.48 5.47 14.57
N SER A 322 26.09 4.31 14.32
CA SER A 322 26.15 3.69 13.00
C SER A 322 24.78 3.32 12.45
N ASP A 323 23.87 2.81 13.29
CA ASP A 323 22.53 2.41 12.89
C ASP A 323 21.70 3.63 12.50
N MET A 324 21.86 4.74 13.25
CA MET A 324 21.22 6.01 12.94
C MET A 324 21.70 6.59 11.62
N LEU A 325 23.02 6.58 11.36
CA LEU A 325 23.56 7.01 10.07
C LEU A 325 22.93 6.19 8.94
N LEU A 326 22.95 4.87 9.04
CA LEU A 326 22.38 3.99 8.01
C LEU A 326 20.89 4.21 7.83
N ALA A 327 20.13 4.37 8.92
CA ALA A 327 18.70 4.68 8.86
C ALA A 327 18.44 6.03 8.18
N ALA A 328 19.26 7.05 8.43
CA ALA A 328 19.17 8.37 7.82
C ALA A 328 19.48 8.36 6.30
N LEU A 329 20.36 7.46 5.84
CA LEU A 329 20.71 7.34 4.42
C LEU A 329 19.62 6.63 3.59
N GLN A 330 18.86 5.69 4.19
CA GLN A 330 17.88 4.86 3.45
C GLN A 330 16.82 5.68 2.70
N PRO A 331 16.16 6.68 3.30
CA PRO A 331 15.15 7.47 2.61
C PRO A 331 15.71 8.31 1.45
N LEU A 332 16.98 8.69 1.49
CA LEU A 332 17.61 9.47 0.43
C LEU A 332 17.71 8.70 -0.89
N LEU A 333 17.66 7.36 -0.85
CA LEU A 333 17.72 6.50 -2.03
C LEU A 333 16.43 6.48 -2.85
N TYR A 334 15.29 6.92 -2.29
CA TYR A 334 13.98 6.86 -2.96
C TYR A 334 13.89 7.77 -4.19
N ALA A 335 14.53 8.95 -4.12
CA ALA A 335 14.59 9.89 -5.22
C ALA A 335 16.03 9.98 -5.76
N PRO A 336 16.24 9.80 -7.08
CA PRO A 336 17.58 9.86 -7.65
C PRO A 336 18.33 11.17 -7.38
N ASP A 337 17.61 12.30 -7.31
CA ASP A 337 18.19 13.62 -7.03
C ASP A 337 18.80 13.70 -5.62
N THR A 338 18.10 13.17 -4.61
CA THR A 338 18.63 13.10 -3.23
C THR A 338 19.74 12.06 -3.10
N ALA A 339 19.60 10.91 -3.80
CA ALA A 339 20.62 9.89 -3.84
C ALA A 339 21.93 10.40 -4.45
N ALA A 340 21.85 11.25 -5.48
CA ALA A 340 23.02 11.85 -6.13
C ALA A 340 23.85 12.76 -5.20
N LEU A 341 23.26 13.25 -4.11
CA LEU A 341 23.96 14.06 -3.10
C LEU A 341 24.75 13.22 -2.08
N LEU A 342 24.53 11.90 -2.06
CA LEU A 342 25.10 11.01 -1.03
C LEU A 342 26.63 11.11 -0.91
N PRO A 343 27.42 11.11 -2.00
CA PRO A 343 28.87 11.21 -1.91
C PRO A 343 29.34 12.49 -1.21
N GLN A 344 28.65 13.62 -1.39
CA GLN A 344 28.96 14.87 -0.70
C GLN A 344 28.56 14.85 0.77
N VAL A 345 27.39 14.28 1.06
CA VAL A 345 26.94 14.12 2.45
C VAL A 345 27.96 13.29 3.25
N LEU A 346 28.49 12.20 2.64
CA LEU A 346 29.54 11.39 3.26
C LEU A 346 30.84 12.17 3.43
N THR A 347 31.24 12.97 2.43
CA THR A 347 32.45 13.81 2.51
C THR A 347 32.32 14.86 3.61
N ALA A 348 31.17 15.53 3.72
CA ALA A 348 30.93 16.51 4.79
C ALA A 348 30.97 15.83 6.16
N ALA A 349 30.33 14.68 6.34
CA ALA A 349 30.30 13.93 7.58
C ALA A 349 31.70 13.43 8.02
N LEU A 350 32.58 13.07 7.06
CA LEU A 350 33.98 12.73 7.36
C LEU A 350 34.75 13.92 7.97
N ASN A 351 34.37 15.15 7.64
CA ASN A 351 34.90 16.40 8.16
C ASN A 351 34.12 16.94 9.36
N ASP A 352 33.34 16.09 10.03
CA ASP A 352 32.48 16.40 11.18
C ASP A 352 31.32 17.38 10.88
N ASP A 353 31.02 17.65 9.60
CA ASP A 353 29.84 18.42 9.18
C ASP A 353 28.70 17.49 8.83
N PHE A 354 27.81 17.26 9.81
CA PHE A 354 26.61 16.45 9.66
C PHE A 354 25.35 17.26 9.24
N ALA A 355 25.46 18.58 9.11
CA ALA A 355 24.33 19.44 8.78
C ALA A 355 23.65 19.07 7.47
N PRO A 356 24.35 18.74 6.35
CA PRO A 356 23.71 18.31 5.12
C PRO A 356 22.89 17.01 5.28
N LEU A 357 23.41 16.02 6.03
CA LEU A 357 22.71 14.77 6.32
C LEU A 357 21.42 15.04 7.07
N LEU A 358 21.49 15.82 8.16
CA LEU A 358 20.34 16.12 9.01
C LEU A 358 19.27 16.89 8.25
N ALA A 359 19.67 17.88 7.43
CA ALA A 359 18.74 18.66 6.61
C ALA A 359 17.98 17.80 5.59
N LEU A 360 18.68 16.90 4.88
CA LEU A 360 18.06 16.01 3.89
C LEU A 360 17.13 15.00 4.56
N THR A 361 17.56 14.38 5.65
CA THR A 361 16.73 13.41 6.40
C THR A 361 15.45 14.06 6.92
N GLN A 362 15.57 15.28 7.46
CA GLN A 362 14.42 16.01 7.99
C GLN A 362 13.44 16.46 6.88
N SER A 363 13.95 16.86 5.72
CA SER A 363 13.13 17.18 4.55
C SER A 363 12.30 15.97 4.11
N PHE A 364 12.91 14.77 4.11
CA PHE A 364 12.18 13.53 3.78
C PHE A 364 11.12 13.20 4.83
N SER A 365 11.46 13.25 6.12
CA SER A 365 10.53 12.95 7.22
C SER A 365 9.31 13.89 7.21
N SER A 366 9.48 15.16 6.85
CA SER A 366 8.38 16.12 6.76
C SER A 366 7.44 15.86 5.58
N THR A 367 7.93 15.26 4.49
CA THR A 367 7.15 15.05 3.26
C THR A 367 6.49 13.68 3.19
N LEU A 368 7.20 12.61 3.45
CA LEU A 368 6.70 11.23 3.35
C LEU A 368 6.48 10.57 4.72
N GLY A 369 7.38 10.75 5.67
CA GLY A 369 7.28 10.15 7.01
C GLY A 369 6.03 10.60 7.75
N GLY A 370 5.73 11.90 7.75
CA GLY A 370 4.55 12.45 8.41
C GLY A 370 3.19 12.03 7.81
N GLN A 371 3.18 11.29 6.70
CA GLN A 371 1.99 10.76 6.04
C GLN A 371 1.76 9.26 6.32
N MET A 372 2.71 8.62 7.00
CA MET A 372 2.66 7.19 7.33
C MET A 372 2.04 6.97 8.70
N ASN A 373 1.28 5.90 8.84
CA ASN A 373 0.86 5.38 10.14
C ASN A 373 1.75 4.18 10.49
N PRO A 374 2.72 4.34 11.41
CA PRO A 374 3.65 3.26 11.73
C PRO A 374 2.96 2.08 12.44
N ALA A 375 1.91 2.33 13.22
CA ALA A 375 1.16 1.25 13.86
C ALA A 375 0.52 0.32 12.81
N LEU A 376 -0.08 0.87 11.74
CA LEU A 376 -0.61 0.05 10.65
C LEU A 376 0.51 -0.64 9.86
N HIS A 377 1.65 0.03 9.65
CA HIS A 377 2.80 -0.60 9.00
C HIS A 377 3.19 -1.91 9.69
N TYR A 378 3.35 -1.87 11.01
CA TYR A 378 3.71 -3.05 11.79
C TYR A 378 2.55 -4.05 11.92
N ALA A 379 1.30 -3.60 12.00
CA ALA A 379 0.15 -4.50 12.01
C ALA A 379 0.10 -5.39 10.77
N ILE A 380 0.47 -4.86 9.60
CA ILE A 380 0.51 -5.61 8.34
C ILE A 380 1.79 -6.42 8.22
N THR A 381 2.95 -5.78 8.35
CA THR A 381 4.24 -6.46 8.08
C THR A 381 4.53 -7.56 9.08
N CYS A 382 4.17 -7.37 10.35
CA CYS A 382 4.35 -8.39 11.38
C CYS A 382 3.34 -9.54 11.30
N ALA A 383 2.12 -9.27 10.82
CA ALA A 383 1.10 -10.32 10.71
C ALA A 383 1.20 -11.12 9.39
N GLU A 384 1.58 -10.47 8.28
CA GLU A 384 1.50 -11.05 6.94
C GLU A 384 2.86 -11.45 6.36
N ASP A 385 3.95 -10.75 6.67
CA ASP A 385 5.26 -10.94 6.04
C ASP A 385 6.30 -11.60 6.95
N ALA A 386 6.48 -11.10 8.17
CA ALA A 386 7.49 -11.61 9.10
C ALA A 386 7.36 -13.12 9.41
N PRO A 387 6.14 -13.66 9.62
CA PRO A 387 5.96 -15.09 9.90
C PRO A 387 6.30 -16.00 8.71
N ARG A 388 6.40 -15.44 7.50
CA ARG A 388 6.73 -16.17 6.27
C ARG A 388 8.23 -16.22 6.00
N VAL A 389 9.05 -15.65 6.88
CA VAL A 389 10.52 -15.68 6.80
C VAL A 389 11.04 -16.73 7.75
N SER A 390 11.68 -17.78 7.24
CA SER A 390 12.29 -18.81 8.07
C SER A 390 13.51 -18.28 8.82
N ASP A 391 13.92 -18.98 9.88
CA ASP A 391 15.12 -18.61 10.63
C ASP A 391 16.38 -18.70 9.76
N GLU A 392 16.46 -19.71 8.86
CA GLU A 392 17.55 -19.86 7.90
C GLU A 392 17.63 -18.68 6.92
N GLU A 393 16.49 -18.23 6.40
CA GLU A 393 16.41 -17.05 5.52
C GLU A 393 16.82 -15.77 6.24
N ARG A 394 16.46 -15.65 7.53
CA ARG A 394 16.85 -14.53 8.39
C ARG A 394 18.35 -14.52 8.64
N GLU A 395 18.94 -15.66 9.04
CA GLU A 395 20.37 -15.79 9.27
C GLU A 395 21.16 -15.50 7.99
N THR A 396 20.70 -16.04 6.85
CA THR A 396 21.28 -15.76 5.54
C THR A 396 21.26 -14.27 5.23
N LEU A 397 20.10 -13.60 5.39
CA LEU A 397 19.97 -12.16 5.16
C LEU A 397 20.98 -11.37 6.00
N LEU A 398 21.07 -11.67 7.30
CA LEU A 398 21.96 -10.93 8.21
C LEU A 398 23.44 -11.12 7.83
N SER A 399 23.82 -12.30 7.34
CA SER A 399 25.18 -12.57 6.87
C SER A 399 25.51 -11.87 5.53
N GLU A 400 24.51 -11.70 4.66
CA GLU A 400 24.64 -11.01 3.36
C GLU A 400 24.73 -9.49 3.50
N LEU A 401 24.27 -8.91 4.61
CA LEU A 401 24.11 -7.47 4.82
C LEU A 401 25.02 -6.93 5.93
N PRO A 402 26.35 -6.91 5.75
CA PRO A 402 27.27 -6.59 6.83
C PRO A 402 27.11 -5.16 7.38
N ARG A 403 26.60 -4.21 6.56
CA ARG A 403 26.37 -2.83 6.98
C ARG A 403 25.01 -2.62 7.65
N ILE A 404 23.94 -3.11 7.05
CA ILE A 404 22.56 -2.83 7.50
C ILE A 404 21.88 -4.01 8.21
N GLY A 405 22.62 -5.08 8.48
CA GLY A 405 22.09 -6.29 9.12
C GLY A 405 21.49 -6.04 10.51
N ALA A 406 22.11 -5.15 11.30
CA ALA A 406 21.58 -4.77 12.61
C ALA A 406 20.18 -4.13 12.53
N LEU A 407 19.96 -3.23 11.55
CA LEU A 407 18.64 -2.63 11.29
C LEU A 407 17.62 -3.69 10.82
N ALA A 408 18.06 -4.61 9.97
CA ALA A 408 17.21 -5.73 9.53
C ALA A 408 16.82 -6.62 10.73
N ALA A 409 17.74 -6.94 11.62
CA ALA A 409 17.47 -7.72 12.83
C ALA A 409 16.44 -7.02 13.74
N GLN A 410 16.55 -5.71 13.93
CA GLN A 410 15.57 -4.94 14.71
C GLN A 410 14.17 -5.01 14.12
N SER A 411 14.02 -5.05 12.78
CA SER A 411 12.72 -5.16 12.13
C SER A 411 12.03 -6.52 12.40
N PHE A 412 12.79 -7.59 12.51
CA PHE A 412 12.26 -8.91 12.93
C PHE A 412 11.91 -8.92 14.42
N ALA A 413 12.80 -8.42 15.28
CA ALA A 413 12.56 -8.33 16.72
C ALA A 413 11.32 -7.48 17.07
N ALA A 414 10.99 -6.50 16.25
CA ALA A 414 9.78 -5.70 16.39
C ALA A 414 8.49 -6.53 16.26
N CYS A 415 8.53 -7.62 15.48
CA CYS A 415 7.36 -8.44 15.18
C CYS A 415 7.11 -9.61 16.16
N GLU A 416 8.01 -9.90 17.08
CA GLU A 416 7.97 -11.12 17.95
C GLU A 416 6.67 -11.30 18.72
N ARG A 417 5.98 -10.22 19.10
CA ARG A 417 4.73 -10.27 19.90
C ARG A 417 3.46 -10.09 19.09
N TRP A 418 3.59 -9.81 17.79
CA TRP A 418 2.43 -9.56 16.95
C TRP A 418 1.75 -10.88 16.54
N PRO A 419 0.41 -10.91 16.48
CA PRO A 419 -0.30 -12.11 16.03
C PRO A 419 -0.07 -12.38 14.55
N VAL A 420 -0.04 -13.66 14.20
CA VAL A 420 0.10 -14.10 12.81
C VAL A 420 -1.27 -14.12 12.13
N ALA A 421 -1.37 -13.54 10.96
CA ALA A 421 -2.59 -13.57 10.16
C ALA A 421 -2.80 -14.95 9.54
N THR A 422 -4.06 -15.42 9.55
CA THR A 422 -4.46 -16.56 8.71
C THR A 422 -4.64 -16.05 7.29
N LEU A 423 -3.71 -16.41 6.42
CA LEU A 423 -3.71 -16.01 5.02
C LEU A 423 -4.24 -17.18 4.15
N PRO A 424 -4.92 -16.90 3.02
CA PRO A 424 -5.39 -17.94 2.13
C PRO A 424 -4.22 -18.65 1.42
N ASP A 425 -4.44 -19.88 0.94
CA ASP A 425 -3.41 -20.71 0.31
C ASP A 425 -2.78 -20.07 -0.95
N ASP A 426 -3.52 -19.18 -1.62
CA ASP A 426 -3.05 -18.44 -2.79
C ASP A 426 -2.28 -17.17 -2.46
N TRP A 427 -2.10 -16.83 -1.18
CA TRP A 427 -1.33 -15.66 -0.76
C TRP A 427 0.15 -15.79 -1.13
N GLY A 428 0.67 -14.73 -1.74
CA GLY A 428 2.06 -14.71 -2.19
C GLY A 428 2.32 -15.48 -3.49
N THR A 429 1.29 -16.12 -4.07
CA THR A 429 1.41 -16.75 -5.39
C THR A 429 1.19 -15.73 -6.51
N PRO A 430 1.70 -15.99 -7.73
CA PRO A 430 1.47 -15.12 -8.88
C PRO A 430 -0.02 -14.91 -9.18
N VAL A 431 -0.39 -13.67 -9.55
CA VAL A 431 -1.75 -13.34 -9.96
C VAL A 431 -1.88 -13.59 -11.46
N VAL A 432 -2.70 -14.57 -11.84
CA VAL A 432 -2.99 -14.88 -13.25
C VAL A 432 -4.16 -14.02 -13.72
N ASN A 433 -3.98 -13.30 -14.82
CA ASN A 433 -5.07 -12.52 -15.43
C ASN A 433 -4.92 -12.41 -16.94
N ASP A 434 -6.01 -12.77 -17.66
CA ASP A 434 -6.06 -12.79 -19.12
C ASP A 434 -6.90 -11.65 -19.72
N ASN A 435 -7.69 -10.95 -18.92
CA ASN A 435 -8.73 -10.06 -19.41
C ASN A 435 -8.47 -8.58 -19.16
N VAL A 436 -8.01 -8.22 -17.98
CA VAL A 436 -7.78 -6.83 -17.59
C VAL A 436 -6.43 -6.36 -18.13
N PRO A 437 -6.38 -5.24 -18.87
CA PRO A 437 -5.11 -4.66 -19.29
C PRO A 437 -4.37 -4.07 -18.09
N VAL A 438 -3.07 -4.38 -17.98
CA VAL A 438 -2.19 -3.97 -16.87
C VAL A 438 -1.01 -3.18 -17.38
N LEU A 439 -0.83 -1.96 -16.89
CA LEU A 439 0.36 -1.15 -17.10
C LEU A 439 1.26 -1.28 -15.86
N LEU A 440 2.49 -1.78 -16.05
CA LEU A 440 3.49 -1.85 -14.99
C LEU A 440 4.54 -0.75 -15.22
N LEU A 441 4.77 0.05 -14.20
CA LEU A 441 5.78 1.10 -14.17
C LEU A 441 6.82 0.78 -13.11
N SER A 442 8.09 0.84 -13.46
CA SER A 442 9.19 0.53 -12.54
C SER A 442 10.36 1.48 -12.78
N GLY A 443 10.88 2.08 -11.73
CA GLY A 443 12.11 2.86 -11.79
C GLY A 443 13.35 1.96 -11.74
N ALA A 444 14.30 2.18 -12.64
CA ALA A 444 15.55 1.40 -12.64
C ALA A 444 16.41 1.64 -11.38
N LEU A 445 16.16 2.77 -10.69
CA LEU A 445 16.90 3.19 -9.48
C LEU A 445 16.07 2.99 -8.20
N ASP A 446 15.02 2.19 -8.25
CA ASP A 446 14.12 1.96 -7.12
C ASP A 446 14.80 1.14 -6.01
N PRO A 447 14.91 1.68 -4.76
CA PRO A 447 15.60 1.02 -3.65
C PRO A 447 14.75 -0.05 -2.94
N VAL A 448 13.44 -0.13 -3.20
CA VAL A 448 12.53 -1.01 -2.44
C VAL A 448 11.73 -1.97 -3.32
N THR A 449 11.36 -1.54 -4.53
CA THR A 449 10.64 -2.33 -5.50
C THR A 449 11.39 -2.36 -6.85
N PRO A 450 12.55 -3.05 -6.90
CA PRO A 450 13.42 -3.06 -8.08
C PRO A 450 12.69 -3.66 -9.30
N PRO A 451 13.15 -3.37 -10.53
CA PRO A 451 12.52 -3.82 -11.79
C PRO A 451 12.29 -5.32 -11.89
N THR A 452 13.07 -6.12 -11.18
CA THR A 452 12.91 -7.59 -11.14
C THR A 452 11.54 -8.01 -10.61
N TYR A 453 10.96 -7.27 -9.67
CA TYR A 453 9.61 -7.58 -9.13
C TYR A 453 8.50 -7.26 -10.15
N ALA A 454 8.67 -6.20 -10.91
CA ALA A 454 7.76 -5.87 -12.00
C ALA A 454 7.83 -6.92 -13.12
N ALA A 455 9.05 -7.37 -13.47
CA ALA A 455 9.27 -8.43 -14.46
C ALA A 455 8.68 -9.78 -13.99
N GLU A 456 8.84 -10.15 -12.72
CA GLU A 456 8.21 -11.33 -12.13
C GLU A 456 6.69 -11.26 -12.24
N THR A 457 6.10 -10.14 -11.79
CA THR A 457 4.65 -9.93 -11.83
C THR A 457 4.08 -9.98 -13.25
N ALA A 458 4.82 -9.47 -14.22
CA ALA A 458 4.39 -9.44 -15.62
C ALA A 458 4.22 -10.84 -16.25
N GLN A 459 4.94 -11.85 -15.77
CA GLN A 459 4.97 -13.21 -16.36
C GLN A 459 3.61 -13.90 -16.41
N THR A 460 2.71 -13.55 -15.49
CA THR A 460 1.39 -14.19 -15.36
C THR A 460 0.22 -13.29 -15.79
N LEU A 461 0.53 -12.12 -16.36
CA LEU A 461 -0.43 -11.15 -16.86
C LEU A 461 -0.43 -11.15 -18.39
N THR A 462 -1.41 -11.77 -19.04
CA THR A 462 -1.43 -11.92 -20.51
C THR A 462 -1.50 -10.57 -21.24
N LYS A 463 -2.29 -9.62 -20.74
CA LYS A 463 -2.45 -8.28 -21.32
C LYS A 463 -1.68 -7.26 -20.48
N HIS A 464 -0.37 -7.17 -20.68
CA HIS A 464 0.44 -6.22 -19.95
C HIS A 464 1.38 -5.39 -20.84
N ARG A 465 1.82 -4.26 -20.30
CA ARG A 465 2.98 -3.50 -20.78
C ARG A 465 3.82 -3.12 -19.56
N LEU A 466 5.07 -3.58 -19.55
CA LEU A 466 6.07 -3.15 -18.58
C LEU A 466 6.91 -2.02 -19.18
N ILE A 467 7.08 -0.94 -18.42
CA ILE A 467 7.95 0.19 -18.74
C ILE A 467 8.91 0.35 -17.56
N THR A 468 10.22 0.22 -17.85
CA THR A 468 11.28 0.47 -16.88
C THR A 468 11.90 1.82 -17.17
N ALA A 469 11.74 2.78 -16.28
CA ALA A 469 12.26 4.15 -16.44
C ALA A 469 13.70 4.23 -15.94
N GLY A 470 14.65 4.48 -16.85
CA GLY A 470 16.10 4.35 -16.62
C GLY A 470 16.67 5.26 -15.54
N GLY A 471 16.24 6.53 -15.47
CA GLY A 471 16.73 7.54 -14.53
C GLY A 471 15.83 7.79 -13.33
N ILE A 472 14.78 7.00 -13.12
CA ILE A 472 13.76 7.23 -12.10
C ILE A 472 13.92 6.24 -10.95
N GLY A 473 13.65 6.69 -9.71
CA GLY A 473 13.61 5.90 -8.50
C GLY A 473 12.21 5.35 -8.20
N HIS A 474 11.80 5.48 -6.93
CA HIS A 474 10.51 4.95 -6.48
C HIS A 474 9.35 5.82 -6.98
N ILE A 475 8.33 5.20 -7.62
CA ILE A 475 7.13 5.81 -8.21
C ILE A 475 7.41 6.64 -9.47
N VAL A 476 7.09 6.04 -10.62
CA VAL A 476 7.30 6.62 -11.96
C VAL A 476 6.18 7.57 -12.35
N SER A 477 4.92 7.28 -11.99
CA SER A 477 3.74 8.03 -12.48
C SER A 477 3.71 9.50 -12.08
N THR A 478 4.55 9.93 -11.14
CA THR A 478 4.66 11.34 -10.73
C THR A 478 5.70 12.12 -11.55
N GLN A 479 6.46 11.45 -12.44
CA GLN A 479 7.63 12.00 -13.08
C GLN A 479 7.42 12.25 -14.57
N ALA A 480 8.05 13.29 -15.09
CA ALA A 480 8.09 13.61 -16.53
C ALA A 480 6.70 13.55 -17.20
N CYS A 481 6.57 12.75 -18.27
CA CYS A 481 5.32 12.57 -19.02
C CYS A 481 4.45 11.39 -18.49
N ALA A 482 4.83 10.73 -17.41
CA ALA A 482 4.11 9.56 -16.91
C ALA A 482 2.67 9.87 -16.45
N PRO A 483 2.31 11.06 -15.89
CA PRO A 483 0.91 11.41 -15.64
C PRO A 483 0.04 11.38 -16.89
N GLN A 484 0.57 11.84 -18.04
CA GLN A 484 -0.14 11.80 -19.33
C GLN A 484 -0.25 10.37 -19.86
N LEU A 485 0.79 9.55 -19.67
CA LEU A 485 0.78 8.13 -20.02
C LEU A 485 -0.32 7.38 -19.26
N LEU A 486 -0.40 7.60 -17.93
CA LEU A 486 -1.44 7.04 -17.07
C LEU A 486 -2.85 7.47 -17.55
N ALA A 487 -3.04 8.76 -17.83
CA ALA A 487 -4.31 9.27 -18.33
C ALA A 487 -4.71 8.67 -19.68
N ALA A 488 -3.78 8.51 -20.62
CA ALA A 488 -4.02 7.87 -21.90
C ALA A 488 -4.44 6.41 -21.74
N PHE A 489 -3.77 5.67 -20.83
CA PHE A 489 -4.12 4.30 -20.52
C PHE A 489 -5.50 4.18 -19.87
N VAL A 490 -5.78 4.95 -18.83
CA VAL A 490 -7.10 4.97 -18.16
C VAL A 490 -8.22 5.36 -19.14
N LYS A 491 -7.95 6.28 -20.07
CA LYS A 491 -8.94 6.68 -21.08
C LYS A 491 -9.26 5.55 -22.05
N SER A 492 -8.23 4.94 -22.66
CA SER A 492 -8.41 3.99 -23.77
C SER A 492 -8.63 2.54 -23.31
N ALA A 493 -8.13 2.14 -22.14
CA ALA A 493 -7.96 0.76 -21.70
C ALA A 493 -7.19 -0.11 -22.72
N ASN A 494 -6.33 0.52 -23.51
CA ASN A 494 -5.61 -0.14 -24.60
C ASN A 494 -4.11 0.18 -24.53
N LEU A 495 -3.31 -0.84 -24.30
CA LEU A 495 -1.85 -0.74 -24.15
C LEU A 495 -1.12 -0.39 -25.47
N SER A 496 -1.74 -0.71 -26.63
CA SER A 496 -1.15 -0.39 -27.94
C SER A 496 -1.27 1.08 -28.32
N THR A 497 -2.13 1.84 -27.64
CA THR A 497 -2.35 3.28 -27.91
C THR A 497 -1.58 4.20 -26.95
N LEU A 498 -0.66 3.65 -26.16
CA LEU A 498 0.18 4.44 -25.26
C LEU A 498 1.08 5.40 -26.07
N PRO A 499 1.30 6.64 -25.59
CA PRO A 499 2.16 7.62 -26.26
C PRO A 499 3.59 7.09 -26.39
N THR A 500 4.00 6.68 -27.60
CA THR A 500 5.31 6.05 -27.87
C THR A 500 6.49 6.95 -27.55
N THR A 501 6.36 8.27 -27.79
CA THR A 501 7.38 9.27 -27.43
C THR A 501 7.60 9.34 -25.92
N CYS A 502 6.52 9.26 -25.11
CA CYS A 502 6.64 9.25 -23.66
C CYS A 502 7.25 7.94 -23.17
N VAL A 503 6.82 6.79 -23.72
CA VAL A 503 7.41 5.48 -23.37
C VAL A 503 8.92 5.50 -23.63
N ALA A 504 9.34 5.92 -24.84
CA ALA A 504 10.77 6.01 -25.20
C ALA A 504 11.53 7.00 -24.30
N HIS A 505 10.91 8.12 -23.92
CA HIS A 505 11.53 9.10 -23.00
C HIS A 505 11.78 8.50 -21.63
N LEU A 506 10.82 7.77 -21.06
CA LEU A 506 10.96 7.11 -19.76
C LEU A 506 12.01 5.99 -19.81
N GLU A 507 11.94 5.11 -20.81
CA GLU A 507 12.86 3.97 -20.95
C GLU A 507 14.32 4.43 -21.17
N ASN A 508 14.54 5.55 -21.86
CA ASN A 508 15.88 6.11 -22.12
C ASN A 508 16.26 7.25 -21.16
N SER A 509 15.50 7.50 -20.09
CA SER A 509 15.89 8.52 -19.12
C SER A 509 17.21 8.13 -18.45
N ALA A 510 18.13 9.10 -18.38
CA ALA A 510 19.40 8.91 -17.69
C ALA A 510 19.25 9.18 -16.19
N PRO A 511 20.03 8.50 -15.31
CA PRO A 511 20.14 8.90 -13.92
C PRO A 511 20.65 10.35 -13.84
N PRO A 512 20.25 11.11 -12.80
CA PRO A 512 20.83 12.43 -12.59
C PRO A 512 22.34 12.29 -12.45
N LEU A 513 23.08 13.24 -12.99
CA LEU A 513 24.54 13.26 -12.88
C LEU A 513 24.91 13.22 -11.39
N LEU A 514 25.71 12.26 -11.01
CA LEU A 514 26.36 12.25 -9.71
C LEU A 514 27.18 13.54 -9.62
N TRP A 515 26.77 14.35 -8.80
CA TRP A 515 27.00 15.78 -8.63
C TRP A 515 28.34 16.37 -9.10
N SER A 516 28.29 17.28 -10.03
CA SER A 516 29.25 18.37 -10.18
C SER A 516 28.67 19.60 -9.48
N ASN A 517 29.36 20.19 -8.52
CA ASN A 517 28.89 21.38 -7.80
C ASN A 517 28.66 22.54 -8.79
N PRO A 518 27.41 22.95 -9.11
CA PRO A 518 27.17 24.04 -10.03
C PRO A 518 27.63 25.41 -9.51
N LEU A 519 28.01 25.48 -8.22
CA LEU A 519 28.51 26.70 -7.58
C LEU A 519 30.03 26.75 -7.49
N MET A 520 30.74 25.69 -7.91
CA MET A 520 32.20 25.73 -8.05
C MET A 520 32.53 25.85 -9.53
N PRO A 521 33.33 26.84 -9.95
CA PRO A 521 33.85 26.87 -11.31
C PRO A 521 34.59 25.56 -11.60
N ALA A 522 34.41 25.03 -12.79
CA ALA A 522 35.20 23.89 -13.26
C ALA A 522 36.69 24.22 -13.09
N PRO A 523 37.50 23.27 -12.61
CA PRO A 523 38.96 23.49 -12.43
C PRO A 523 39.62 23.86 -13.73
#